data_dbf90267e0c3ed41ca67c3a91fbf8c22
#
_entry.id   dbf90267e0c3ed41ca67c3a91fbf8c22
#
_cell.length_a   1.000
_cell.length_b   1.000
_cell.length_c   1.000
_cell.angle_alpha   90.00
_cell.angle_beta   90.00
_cell.angle_gamma   90.00
#
_symmetry.space_group_name_H-M   'P 1'
#
loop_
_entity.id
_entity.type
_entity.pdbx_description
1 polymer ?
#
loop_
_entity_poly.entity_id
_entity_poly.type
_entity_poly.pdbx_seq_one_letter_code
_entity_poly.pdbx_strand_id
1 'polypeptide(L)'
;MISRDFKISNKLGLHARPSAQITQVASRYFAEVWISKSERRVNAKSIMGVMMLAAGQGSVLTVEADGPDEAQAVDAIGELIASGFGELD
;
A
#
# COMPACT_ATOMS: atom_id res chain seq x y z
N MET A 1 -15.12 7.32 -2.83
CA MET A 1 -14.18 6.35 -2.25
C MET A 1 -13.99 5.16 -3.17
N ILE A 2 -12.73 4.75 -3.39
CA ILE A 2 -12.37 3.59 -4.20
C ILE A 2 -11.62 2.60 -3.33
N SER A 3 -11.85 1.30 -3.55
CA SER A 3 -11.20 0.23 -2.81
C SER A 3 -10.83 -0.89 -3.78
N ARG A 4 -9.58 -1.38 -3.71
CA ARG A 4 -9.12 -2.52 -4.51
C ARG A 4 -8.16 -3.37 -3.71
N ASP A 5 -8.13 -4.66 -4.05
CA ASP A 5 -7.24 -5.62 -3.40
C ASP A 5 -6.03 -5.91 -4.28
N PHE A 6 -4.88 -6.05 -3.64
CA PHE A 6 -3.63 -6.41 -4.31
C PHE A 6 -2.89 -7.44 -3.49
N LYS A 7 -2.24 -8.38 -4.17
CA LYS A 7 -1.49 -9.44 -3.51
C LYS A 7 0.00 -9.08 -3.48
N ILE A 8 0.62 -9.23 -2.31
CA ILE A 8 2.06 -9.00 -2.16
C ILE A 8 2.82 -10.13 -2.84
N SER A 9 3.69 -9.77 -3.78
CA SER A 9 4.49 -10.75 -4.53
C SER A 9 5.96 -10.79 -4.13
N ASN A 10 6.49 -9.73 -3.53
CA ASN A 10 7.89 -9.71 -3.15
C ASN A 10 8.15 -10.58 -1.91
N LYS A 11 9.34 -11.16 -1.86
CA LYS A 11 9.69 -12.19 -0.89
C LYS A 11 9.60 -11.72 0.56
N LEU A 12 10.11 -10.53 0.84
CA LEU A 12 10.17 -10.00 2.20
C LEU A 12 8.91 -9.24 2.63
N GLY A 13 7.95 -9.05 1.72
CA GLY A 13 6.70 -8.36 2.04
C GLY A 13 6.92 -6.90 2.40
N LEU A 14 6.10 -6.38 3.33
CA LEU A 14 6.11 -4.98 3.74
C LEU A 14 7.16 -4.68 4.80
N HIS A 15 8.44 -4.91 4.47
CA HIS A 15 9.52 -4.45 5.34
C HIS A 15 9.74 -2.93 5.17
N ALA A 16 10.79 -2.38 5.77
CA ALA A 16 10.97 -0.92 5.87
C ALA A 16 10.97 -0.21 4.50
N ARG A 17 11.69 -0.75 3.52
CA ARG A 17 11.82 -0.12 2.21
C ARG A 17 10.51 -0.06 1.44
N PRO A 18 9.77 -1.16 1.25
CA PRO A 18 8.45 -1.10 0.63
C PRO A 18 7.47 -0.21 1.37
N SER A 19 7.51 -0.20 2.70
CA SER A 19 6.63 0.66 3.50
C SER A 19 6.92 2.13 3.23
N ALA A 20 8.20 2.51 3.14
CA ALA A 20 8.59 3.87 2.80
C ALA A 20 8.15 4.25 1.39
N GLN A 21 8.27 3.32 0.43
CA GLN A 21 7.82 3.56 -0.94
C GLN A 21 6.32 3.82 -1.01
N ILE A 22 5.52 3.03 -0.30
CA ILE A 22 4.07 3.23 -0.24
C ILE A 22 3.76 4.62 0.32
N THR A 23 4.40 4.98 1.43
CA THR A 23 4.18 6.28 2.06
C THR A 23 4.55 7.44 1.14
N GLN A 24 5.66 7.34 0.42
CA GLN A 24 6.08 8.36 -0.53
C GLN A 24 5.08 8.53 -1.66
N VAL A 25 4.60 7.44 -2.22
CA VAL A 25 3.61 7.48 -3.30
C VAL A 25 2.29 8.03 -2.78
N ALA A 26 1.79 7.52 -1.66
CA ALA A 26 0.52 7.97 -1.07
C ALA A 26 0.55 9.48 -0.77
N SER A 27 1.69 9.99 -0.31
CA SER A 27 1.84 11.38 0.08
C SER A 27 1.79 12.37 -1.09
N ARG A 28 1.87 11.88 -2.33
CA ARG A 28 1.76 12.71 -3.53
C ARG A 28 0.33 13.12 -3.84
N TYR A 29 -0.64 12.46 -3.22
CA TYR A 29 -2.07 12.65 -3.53
C TYR A 29 -2.78 13.38 -2.41
N PHE A 30 -3.82 14.15 -2.78
CA PHE A 30 -4.65 14.86 -1.82
C PHE A 30 -5.61 13.90 -1.11
N ALA A 31 -6.00 12.82 -1.77
CA ALA A 31 -6.92 11.85 -1.19
C ALA A 31 -6.36 11.27 0.11
N GLU A 32 -7.27 10.95 1.03
CA GLU A 32 -6.94 10.08 2.16
C GLU A 32 -6.69 8.70 1.60
N VAL A 33 -5.64 8.02 2.07
CA VAL A 33 -5.27 6.69 1.60
C VAL A 33 -5.06 5.76 2.77
N TRP A 34 -5.70 4.60 2.71
CA TRP A 34 -5.59 3.57 3.74
C TRP A 34 -5.17 2.25 3.12
N ILE A 35 -4.47 1.45 3.91
CA ILE A 35 -4.14 0.07 3.56
C ILE A 35 -4.60 -0.82 4.68
N SER A 36 -5.24 -1.92 4.32
CA SER A 36 -5.76 -2.89 5.29
C SER A 36 -5.23 -4.28 4.99
N LYS A 37 -5.00 -5.04 6.06
CA LYS A 37 -4.77 -6.47 5.99
C LYS A 37 -5.66 -7.10 7.04
N SER A 38 -6.57 -8.00 6.63
CA SER A 38 -7.57 -8.57 7.52
C SER A 38 -8.36 -7.44 8.19
N GLU A 39 -8.41 -7.38 9.51
CA GLU A 39 -9.18 -6.37 10.23
C GLU A 39 -8.39 -5.11 10.57
N ARG A 40 -7.09 -5.09 10.25
CA ARG A 40 -6.25 -3.94 10.58
C ARG A 40 -6.19 -2.98 9.41
N ARG A 41 -6.56 -1.73 9.66
CA ARG A 41 -6.55 -0.65 8.68
C ARG A 41 -5.65 0.47 9.17
N VAL A 42 -4.73 0.92 8.32
CA VAL A 42 -3.74 1.94 8.69
C VAL A 42 -3.71 3.05 7.65
N ASN A 43 -3.20 4.21 8.06
CA ASN A 43 -2.98 5.33 7.14
C ASN A 43 -1.76 5.04 6.27
N ALA A 44 -1.95 5.01 4.95
CA ALA A 44 -0.86 4.71 4.02
C ALA A 44 0.22 5.80 4.00
N LYS A 45 -0.08 6.99 4.51
CA LYS A 45 0.89 8.09 4.60
C LYS A 45 1.75 8.01 5.86
N SER A 46 1.63 6.93 6.63
CA SER A 46 2.42 6.68 7.84
C SER A 46 3.27 5.43 7.64
N ILE A 47 4.61 5.58 7.62
CA ILE A 47 5.53 4.46 7.49
C ILE A 47 5.30 3.45 8.62
N MET A 48 5.21 3.93 9.85
CA MET A 48 5.00 3.07 11.01
C MET A 48 3.68 2.30 10.90
N GLY A 49 2.62 2.98 10.48
CA GLY A 49 1.33 2.34 10.29
C GLY A 49 1.40 1.19 9.29
N VAL A 50 2.02 1.44 8.13
CA VAL A 50 2.16 0.43 7.09
C VAL A 50 2.99 -0.76 7.58
N MET A 51 4.09 -0.51 8.28
CA MET A 51 4.95 -1.57 8.82
C MET A 51 4.20 -2.43 9.85
N MET A 52 3.30 -1.84 10.61
CA MET A 52 2.54 -2.57 11.63
C MET A 52 1.57 -3.59 11.06
N LEU A 53 1.30 -3.55 9.76
CA LEU A 53 0.49 -4.60 9.11
C LEU A 53 1.21 -5.94 9.08
N ALA A 54 2.54 -5.94 9.13
CA ALA A 54 3.36 -7.16 9.13
C ALA A 54 2.98 -8.09 7.99
N ALA A 55 2.66 -7.54 6.81
CA ALA A 55 2.18 -8.32 5.69
C ALA A 55 3.34 -8.95 4.93
N GLY A 56 3.33 -10.28 4.84
CA GLY A 56 4.35 -11.03 4.13
C GLY A 56 3.93 -11.39 2.71
N GLN A 57 4.82 -12.10 2.01
CA GLN A 57 4.54 -12.60 0.66
C GLN A 57 3.25 -13.41 0.63
N GLY A 58 2.42 -13.15 -0.35
CA GLY A 58 1.14 -13.85 -0.51
C GLY A 58 -0.03 -13.20 0.21
N SER A 59 0.24 -12.23 1.10
CA SER A 59 -0.84 -11.50 1.77
C SER A 59 -1.61 -10.64 0.79
N VAL A 60 -2.91 -10.48 1.03
CA VAL A 60 -3.76 -9.58 0.25
C VAL A 60 -3.93 -8.28 1.03
N LEU A 61 -3.62 -7.17 0.37
CA LEU A 61 -3.81 -5.84 0.93
C LEU A 61 -4.99 -5.17 0.23
N THR A 62 -5.85 -4.53 1.01
CA THR A 62 -6.90 -3.68 0.47
C THR A 62 -6.42 -2.24 0.53
N VAL A 63 -6.36 -1.60 -0.64
CA VAL A 63 -5.99 -0.19 -0.76
C VAL A 63 -7.25 0.63 -0.99
N GLU A 64 -7.47 1.61 -0.13
CA GLU A 64 -8.64 2.48 -0.20
C GLU A 64 -8.19 3.93 -0.32
N ALA A 65 -8.91 4.72 -1.08
CA ALA A 65 -8.66 6.17 -1.18
C ALA A 65 -9.96 6.94 -1.28
N ASP A 66 -9.97 8.14 -0.69
CA ASP A 66 -11.13 9.02 -0.70
C ASP A 66 -10.67 10.45 -0.91
N GLY A 67 -11.05 11.04 -2.04
CA GLY A 67 -10.66 12.40 -2.38
C GLY A 67 -10.66 12.64 -3.88
N PRO A 68 -10.27 13.86 -4.32
CA PRO A 68 -10.35 14.25 -5.73
C PRO A 68 -9.49 13.42 -6.68
N ASP A 69 -8.38 12.87 -6.19
CA ASP A 69 -7.45 12.06 -6.98
C ASP A 69 -7.39 10.60 -6.50
N GLU A 70 -8.49 10.11 -5.96
CA GLU A 70 -8.54 8.78 -5.35
C GLU A 70 -8.20 7.65 -6.33
N ALA A 71 -8.67 7.73 -7.56
CA ALA A 71 -8.39 6.69 -8.55
C ALA A 71 -6.90 6.60 -8.88
N GLN A 72 -6.27 7.75 -9.06
CA GLN A 72 -4.85 7.83 -9.34
C GLN A 72 -4.02 7.30 -8.17
N ALA A 73 -4.44 7.61 -6.94
CA ALA A 73 -3.75 7.15 -5.74
C ALA A 73 -3.78 5.61 -5.63
N VAL A 74 -4.96 5.02 -5.79
CA VAL A 74 -5.12 3.57 -5.72
C VAL A 74 -4.32 2.87 -6.83
N ASP A 75 -4.39 3.41 -8.06
CA ASP A 75 -3.66 2.83 -9.18
C ASP A 75 -2.15 2.88 -8.97
N ALA A 76 -1.62 4.00 -8.50
CA ALA A 76 -0.18 4.15 -8.27
C ALA A 76 0.33 3.19 -7.20
N ILE A 77 -0.40 3.06 -6.10
CA ILE A 77 -0.01 2.14 -5.03
C ILE A 77 -0.18 0.70 -5.49
N GLY A 78 -1.23 0.40 -6.24
CA GLY A 78 -1.46 -0.93 -6.80
C GLY A 78 -0.34 -1.37 -7.73
N GLU A 79 0.13 -0.48 -8.60
CA GLU A 79 1.26 -0.76 -9.49
C GLU A 79 2.52 -1.06 -8.70
N LEU A 80 2.77 -0.30 -7.64
CA LEU A 80 3.93 -0.50 -6.78
C LEU A 80 3.90 -1.89 -6.15
N ILE A 81 2.75 -2.30 -5.61
CA ILE A 81 2.56 -3.62 -5.01
C ILE A 81 2.71 -4.71 -6.06
N ALA A 82 2.05 -4.55 -7.21
CA ALA A 82 2.05 -5.55 -8.29
C ALA A 82 3.44 -5.77 -8.87
N SER A 83 4.29 -4.73 -8.89
CA SER A 83 5.66 -4.84 -9.39
C SER A 83 6.63 -5.43 -8.37
N GLY A 84 6.15 -5.82 -7.19
CA GLY A 84 7.00 -6.33 -6.13
C GLY A 84 7.91 -5.27 -5.54
N PHE A 85 7.50 -4.00 -5.61
CA PHE A 85 8.26 -2.84 -5.10
C PHE A 85 9.62 -2.69 -5.79
N GLY A 86 9.75 -3.25 -7.00
CA GLY A 86 11.01 -3.21 -7.73
C GLY A 86 12.10 -4.12 -7.16
N GLU A 87 11.76 -4.97 -6.21
CA GLU A 87 12.73 -5.90 -5.61
C GLU A 87 12.93 -7.13 -6.50
N LEU A 88 14.17 -7.53 -6.63
CA LEU A 88 14.54 -8.74 -7.37
C LEU A 88 14.71 -9.87 -6.37
N ASP A 89 13.73 -10.76 -6.32
CA ASP A 89 13.73 -11.88 -5.38
C ASP A 89 14.41 -13.11 -5.96
#